data_e79c936609716ae8fa34739ddb39a66e
#
_entry.id   e79c936609716ae8fa34739ddb39a66e
#
_cell.length_a   1.000
_cell.length_b   1.000
_cell.length_c   1.000
_cell.angle_alpha   90.00
_cell.angle_beta   90.00
_cell.angle_gamma   90.00
#
_symmetry.space_group_name_H-M   'P 1'
#
loop_
_entity.id
_entity.type
_entity.pdbx_description
1 polymer ?
#
loop_
_entity_poly.entity_id
_entity_poly.type
_entity_poly.pdbx_seq_one_letter_code
_entity_poly.pdbx_strand_id
1 'polypeptide(L)'
;MIQLQNIALGYDVHRLLLDNVSTTFTCGTTTALIGRNGSGKSTLLRAIIGSESLVRGSILINGVDIQHISPQQLAQQVAFVTTERIRISNLSCRDVVALGRAPYTNWIGRIQAVDEVIVMQSLDKVGMGAYAFRTMDKMSDGECQRVMIARALAQQTPIILLDEPTSFLDMPNRYDLCHLLADLAHQENKCIIFSTHELDIAQSLCDTIALIDSPSLHHLSAQEMISSGHIEKLFRLPR
;
A
#
# COMPACT_ATOMS: atom_id res chain seq x y z
N MET A 1 -6.73 -11.53 0.80
CA MET A 1 -5.78 -12.12 1.78
C MET A 1 -4.44 -12.34 1.09
N ILE A 2 -3.34 -11.98 1.74
CA ILE A 2 -1.95 -12.21 1.28
C ILE A 2 -1.31 -13.19 2.25
N GLN A 3 -0.61 -14.22 1.73
CA GLN A 3 0.14 -15.16 2.56
C GLN A 3 1.60 -15.18 2.08
N LEU A 4 2.51 -14.96 3.01
CA LEU A 4 3.94 -15.17 2.83
C LEU A 4 4.28 -16.57 3.36
N GLN A 5 4.96 -17.39 2.56
CA GLN A 5 5.33 -18.76 2.93
C GLN A 5 6.84 -18.94 2.83
N ASN A 6 7.50 -19.00 3.98
CA ASN A 6 8.95 -19.21 4.13
C ASN A 6 9.79 -18.31 3.20
N ILE A 7 9.36 -17.05 3.02
CA ILE A 7 10.04 -16.16 2.09
C ILE A 7 11.41 -15.73 2.60
N ALA A 8 12.37 -15.67 1.67
CA ALA A 8 13.61 -14.93 1.82
C ALA A 8 13.66 -13.85 0.74
N LEU A 9 13.93 -12.62 1.17
CA LEU A 9 13.94 -11.44 0.33
C LEU A 9 15.24 -10.67 0.56
N GLY A 10 15.92 -10.26 -0.49
CA GLY A 10 17.20 -9.55 -0.39
C GLY A 10 17.82 -9.34 -1.75
N TYR A 11 19.06 -8.85 -1.75
CA TYR A 11 19.80 -8.58 -2.99
C TYR A 11 20.39 -9.87 -3.58
N ASP A 12 20.79 -10.80 -2.70
CA ASP A 12 21.29 -12.13 -3.03
C ASP A 12 21.17 -13.05 -1.80
N VAL A 13 21.61 -14.31 -1.94
CA VAL A 13 21.55 -15.34 -0.88
C VAL A 13 22.40 -15.00 0.37
N HIS A 14 23.35 -14.08 0.27
CA HIS A 14 24.24 -13.67 1.36
C HIS A 14 23.81 -12.35 2.00
N ARG A 15 22.96 -11.57 1.31
CA ARG A 15 22.49 -10.25 1.76
C ARG A 15 20.97 -10.19 1.81
N LEU A 16 20.43 -10.94 2.77
CA LEU A 16 19.00 -11.01 3.00
C LEU A 16 18.50 -9.84 3.86
N LEU A 17 17.37 -9.28 3.46
CA LEU A 17 16.60 -8.31 4.23
C LEU A 17 15.58 -9.02 5.12
N LEU A 18 14.97 -10.08 4.60
CA LEU A 18 14.07 -10.98 5.31
C LEU A 18 14.50 -12.42 5.04
N ASP A 19 14.38 -13.28 6.06
CA ASP A 19 14.71 -14.68 5.97
C ASP A 19 13.72 -15.56 6.74
N ASN A 20 13.23 -16.60 6.07
CA ASN A 20 12.29 -17.60 6.61
C ASN A 20 11.02 -16.97 7.22
N VAL A 21 10.46 -15.94 6.55
CA VAL A 21 9.27 -15.24 7.02
C VAL A 21 8.01 -15.93 6.52
N SER A 22 7.11 -16.26 7.43
CA SER A 22 5.76 -16.76 7.15
C SER A 22 4.75 -15.95 7.93
N THR A 23 3.80 -15.33 7.23
CA THR A 23 2.71 -14.56 7.86
C THR A 23 1.54 -14.39 6.91
N THR A 24 0.40 -13.96 7.43
CA THR A 24 -0.82 -13.73 6.65
C THR A 24 -1.39 -12.35 6.94
N PHE A 25 -1.66 -11.58 5.88
CA PHE A 25 -2.40 -10.32 5.96
C PHE A 25 -3.84 -10.56 5.52
N THR A 26 -4.78 -10.25 6.40
CA THR A 26 -6.19 -10.56 6.21
C THR A 26 -6.96 -9.38 5.60
N CYS A 27 -8.09 -9.67 4.95
CA CYS A 27 -9.04 -8.63 4.56
C CYS A 27 -9.78 -8.10 5.80
N GLY A 28 -10.31 -6.89 5.71
CA GLY A 28 -10.97 -6.22 6.81
C GLY A 28 -10.01 -5.61 7.83
N THR A 29 -8.70 -5.55 7.53
CA THR A 29 -7.69 -5.01 8.45
C THR A 29 -6.75 -4.02 7.78
N THR A 30 -6.29 -3.04 8.57
CA THR A 30 -5.17 -2.17 8.26
C THR A 30 -3.91 -2.69 8.94
N THR A 31 -2.81 -2.79 8.18
CA THR A 31 -1.51 -3.19 8.70
C THR A 31 -0.49 -2.08 8.47
N ALA A 32 0.13 -1.58 9.54
CA ALA A 32 1.30 -0.72 9.44
C ALA A 32 2.56 -1.57 9.28
N LEU A 33 3.29 -1.37 8.18
CA LEU A 33 4.61 -1.97 7.96
C LEU A 33 5.68 -1.00 8.45
N ILE A 34 6.30 -1.31 9.58
CA ILE A 34 7.31 -0.46 10.23
C ILE A 34 8.67 -1.15 10.26
N GLY A 35 9.72 -0.36 10.43
CA GLY A 35 11.11 -0.83 10.47
C GLY A 35 12.09 0.29 10.15
N ARG A 36 13.37 0.08 10.43
CA ARG A 36 14.43 1.06 10.12
C ARG A 36 14.51 1.36 8.62
N ASN A 37 15.13 2.49 8.27
CA ASN A 37 15.44 2.79 6.86
C ASN A 37 16.33 1.69 6.30
N GLY A 38 16.01 1.24 5.07
CA GLY A 38 16.72 0.13 4.43
C GLY A 38 16.40 -1.27 4.96
N SER A 39 15.43 -1.42 5.87
CA SER A 39 15.05 -2.75 6.41
C SER A 39 14.28 -3.64 5.41
N GLY A 40 13.86 -3.10 4.26
CA GLY A 40 13.16 -3.88 3.24
C GLY A 40 11.66 -3.65 3.14
N LYS A 41 11.09 -2.60 3.78
CA LYS A 41 9.65 -2.28 3.69
C LYS A 41 9.16 -2.17 2.25
N SER A 42 9.74 -1.24 1.49
CA SER A 42 9.38 -1.03 0.07
C SER A 42 9.67 -2.26 -0.79
N THR A 43 10.77 -2.99 -0.49
CA THR A 43 11.13 -4.22 -1.19
C THR A 43 10.09 -5.31 -0.97
N LEU A 44 9.58 -5.46 0.26
CA LEU A 44 8.50 -6.41 0.57
C LEU A 44 7.21 -6.03 -0.17
N LEU A 45 6.81 -4.75 -0.15
CA LEU A 45 5.62 -4.30 -0.88
C LEU A 45 5.76 -4.56 -2.39
N ARG A 46 6.94 -4.30 -2.97
CA ARG A 46 7.23 -4.59 -4.38
C ARG A 46 7.28 -6.09 -4.69
N ALA A 47 7.74 -6.91 -3.75
CA ALA A 47 7.70 -8.37 -3.92
C ALA A 47 6.25 -8.89 -3.97
N ILE A 48 5.33 -8.34 -3.17
CA ILE A 48 3.91 -8.73 -3.17
C ILE A 48 3.25 -8.43 -4.53
N ILE A 49 3.64 -7.36 -5.22
CA ILE A 49 3.14 -7.04 -6.57
C ILE A 49 3.94 -7.69 -7.70
N GLY A 50 4.91 -8.56 -7.38
CA GLY A 50 5.73 -9.26 -8.37
C GLY A 50 6.79 -8.41 -9.06
N SER A 51 7.07 -7.19 -8.57
CA SER A 51 8.12 -6.31 -9.12
C SER A 51 9.51 -6.61 -8.59
N GLU A 52 9.60 -7.35 -7.49
CA GLU A 52 10.86 -7.84 -6.90
C GLU A 52 10.79 -9.36 -6.77
N SER A 53 11.90 -10.03 -7.08
CA SER A 53 11.99 -11.48 -6.99
C SER A 53 12.34 -11.93 -5.58
N LEU A 54 11.72 -13.01 -5.12
CA LEU A 54 12.13 -13.69 -3.90
C LEU A 54 13.42 -14.48 -4.15
N VAL A 55 14.28 -14.56 -3.14
CA VAL A 55 15.41 -15.50 -3.11
C VAL A 55 14.89 -16.93 -2.92
N ARG A 56 13.86 -17.11 -2.08
CA ARG A 56 13.13 -18.38 -1.88
C ARG A 56 11.75 -18.13 -1.27
N GLY A 57 10.95 -19.20 -1.22
CA GLY A 57 9.58 -19.16 -0.69
C GLY A 57 8.57 -18.71 -1.74
N SER A 58 7.35 -18.45 -1.32
CA SER A 58 6.25 -18.05 -2.20
C SER A 58 5.36 -17.00 -1.55
N ILE A 59 4.73 -16.18 -2.38
CA ILE A 59 3.70 -15.22 -1.99
C ILE A 59 2.40 -15.63 -2.66
N LEU A 60 1.35 -15.85 -1.85
CA LEU A 60 0.05 -16.24 -2.36
C LEU A 60 -0.94 -15.09 -2.17
N ILE A 61 -1.73 -14.82 -3.21
CA ILE A 61 -2.89 -13.92 -3.16
C ILE A 61 -4.14 -14.77 -3.33
N ASN A 62 -5.00 -14.76 -2.32
CA ASN A 62 -6.20 -15.58 -2.25
C ASN A 62 -5.94 -17.07 -2.52
N GLY A 63 -4.78 -17.59 -2.03
CA GLY A 63 -4.37 -18.98 -2.18
C GLY A 63 -3.68 -19.33 -3.49
N VAL A 64 -3.50 -18.38 -4.41
CA VAL A 64 -2.80 -18.58 -5.69
C VAL A 64 -1.43 -17.92 -5.63
N ASP A 65 -0.38 -18.65 -5.97
CA ASP A 65 0.99 -18.11 -6.04
C ASP A 65 1.06 -17.03 -7.12
N ILE A 66 1.66 -15.87 -6.77
CA ILE A 66 1.78 -14.71 -7.68
C ILE A 66 2.54 -15.04 -8.96
N GLN A 67 3.42 -16.05 -8.93
CA GLN A 67 4.13 -16.53 -10.13
C GLN A 67 3.21 -17.18 -11.18
N HIS A 68 2.02 -17.60 -10.76
CA HIS A 68 1.00 -18.22 -11.63
C HIS A 68 -0.13 -17.25 -11.98
N ILE A 69 -0.07 -15.99 -11.53
CA ILE A 69 -1.06 -14.96 -11.82
C ILE A 69 -0.53 -14.07 -12.95
N SER A 70 -1.31 -13.87 -14.00
CA SER A 70 -0.90 -12.93 -15.06
C SER A 70 -0.84 -11.49 -14.53
N PRO A 71 0.00 -10.60 -15.11
CA PRO A 71 0.10 -9.21 -14.67
C PRO A 71 -1.26 -8.48 -14.64
N GLN A 72 -2.13 -8.73 -15.63
CA GLN A 72 -3.47 -8.14 -15.67
C GLN A 72 -4.35 -8.65 -14.52
N GLN A 73 -4.34 -9.95 -14.25
CA GLN A 73 -5.08 -10.53 -13.13
C GLN A 73 -4.56 -10.05 -11.78
N LEU A 74 -3.23 -9.91 -11.64
CA LEU A 74 -2.63 -9.38 -10.42
C LEU A 74 -3.03 -7.92 -10.20
N ALA A 75 -3.05 -7.10 -11.26
CA ALA A 75 -3.52 -5.72 -11.20
C ALA A 75 -5.03 -5.58 -10.88
N GLN A 76 -5.83 -6.64 -11.06
CA GLN A 76 -7.22 -6.69 -10.58
C GLN A 76 -7.35 -7.13 -9.12
N GLN A 77 -6.26 -7.60 -8.49
CA GLN A 77 -6.24 -8.04 -7.11
C GLN A 77 -5.52 -7.07 -6.17
N VAL A 78 -4.49 -6.37 -6.68
CA VAL A 78 -3.63 -5.51 -5.87
C VAL A 78 -3.45 -4.15 -6.53
N ALA A 79 -3.75 -3.09 -5.80
CA ALA A 79 -3.35 -1.73 -6.15
C ALA A 79 -2.10 -1.34 -5.35
N PHE A 80 -1.21 -0.58 -5.96
CA PHE A 80 0.02 -0.12 -5.34
C PHE A 80 0.22 1.39 -5.53
N VAL A 81 0.52 2.08 -4.42
CA VAL A 81 0.89 3.50 -4.39
C VAL A 81 2.34 3.60 -3.93
N THR A 82 3.19 4.14 -4.78
CA THR A 82 4.63 4.33 -4.48
C THR A 82 4.86 5.63 -3.73
N THR A 83 5.97 5.73 -3.00
CA THR A 83 6.45 6.98 -2.37
C THR A 83 6.94 8.00 -3.40
N GLU A 84 7.19 7.60 -4.65
CA GLU A 84 7.75 8.48 -5.67
C GLU A 84 6.80 9.62 -6.01
N ARG A 85 7.36 10.82 -6.12
CA ARG A 85 6.61 12.00 -6.56
C ARG A 85 6.30 11.89 -8.06
N ILE A 86 5.08 11.51 -8.36
CA ILE A 86 4.62 11.39 -9.74
C ILE A 86 3.97 12.71 -10.13
N ARG A 87 4.69 13.51 -10.92
CA ARG A 87 4.13 14.71 -11.57
C ARG A 87 4.06 14.45 -13.07
N ILE A 88 2.85 14.28 -13.57
CA ILE A 88 2.63 14.04 -14.99
C ILE A 88 2.13 15.36 -15.60
N SER A 89 2.99 16.00 -16.39
CA SER A 89 2.63 17.24 -17.09
C SER A 89 1.48 17.01 -18.06
N ASN A 90 0.61 17.99 -18.18
CA ASN A 90 -0.51 18.00 -19.11
C ASN A 90 -1.62 16.95 -18.88
N LEU A 91 -1.56 16.16 -17.80
CA LEU A 91 -2.69 15.31 -17.39
C LEU A 91 -3.46 15.96 -16.25
N SER A 92 -4.78 15.92 -16.34
CA SER A 92 -5.66 16.31 -15.23
C SER A 92 -5.66 15.26 -14.12
N CYS A 93 -6.08 15.64 -12.90
CA CYS A 93 -6.27 14.69 -11.80
C CYS A 93 -7.20 13.54 -12.22
N ARG A 94 -8.30 13.86 -12.93
CA ARG A 94 -9.22 12.87 -13.50
C ARG A 94 -8.52 11.89 -14.43
N ASP A 95 -7.67 12.37 -15.35
CA ASP A 95 -6.96 11.51 -16.30
C ASP A 95 -6.00 10.56 -15.60
N VAL A 96 -5.29 11.04 -14.58
CA VAL A 96 -4.40 10.21 -13.75
C VAL A 96 -5.18 9.14 -12.99
N VAL A 97 -6.32 9.50 -12.40
CA VAL A 97 -7.17 8.52 -11.69
C VAL A 97 -7.77 7.51 -12.66
N ALA A 98 -8.12 7.93 -13.87
CA ALA A 98 -8.63 7.05 -14.91
C ALA A 98 -7.63 5.96 -15.34
N LEU A 99 -6.31 6.16 -15.18
CA LEU A 99 -5.31 5.11 -15.37
C LEU A 99 -5.50 3.92 -14.41
N GLY A 100 -6.14 4.14 -13.25
CA GLY A 100 -6.53 3.05 -12.34
C GLY A 100 -7.50 2.06 -12.98
N ARG A 101 -8.21 2.44 -14.03
CA ARG A 101 -9.13 1.56 -14.77
C ARG A 101 -8.44 0.71 -15.85
N ALA A 102 -7.13 0.92 -16.09
CA ALA A 102 -6.38 0.18 -17.13
C ALA A 102 -6.56 -1.35 -17.08
N PRO A 103 -6.60 -2.04 -15.91
CA PRO A 103 -6.80 -3.50 -15.85
C PRO A 103 -8.17 -3.97 -16.39
N TYR A 104 -9.14 -3.06 -16.55
CA TYR A 104 -10.51 -3.34 -16.98
C TYR A 104 -10.82 -2.83 -18.38
N THR A 105 -9.89 -2.07 -18.99
CA THR A 105 -10.08 -1.55 -20.36
C THR A 105 -9.67 -2.58 -21.40
N ASN A 106 -10.20 -2.40 -22.61
CA ASN A 106 -9.76 -3.19 -23.77
C ASN A 106 -8.35 -2.73 -24.24
N TRP A 107 -7.80 -3.41 -25.25
CA TRP A 107 -6.49 -3.12 -25.82
C TRP A 107 -6.33 -1.68 -26.37
N ILE A 108 -7.43 -0.97 -26.66
CA ILE A 108 -7.44 0.45 -27.09
C ILE A 108 -7.41 1.40 -25.87
N GLY A 109 -7.61 0.89 -24.63
CA GLY A 109 -7.67 1.70 -23.42
C GLY A 109 -8.95 2.56 -23.31
N ARG A 110 -10.05 2.19 -23.96
CA ARG A 110 -11.29 2.96 -23.95
C ARG A 110 -11.97 2.91 -22.59
N ILE A 111 -12.13 4.07 -21.97
CA ILE A 111 -12.87 4.27 -20.73
C ILE A 111 -14.36 4.29 -21.04
N GLN A 112 -15.16 3.55 -20.26
CA GLN A 112 -16.61 3.49 -20.39
C GLN A 112 -17.29 4.49 -19.42
N ALA A 113 -18.58 4.76 -19.63
CA ALA A 113 -19.32 5.67 -18.76
C ALA A 113 -19.33 5.21 -17.26
N VAL A 114 -19.33 3.90 -17.02
CA VAL A 114 -19.24 3.34 -15.67
C VAL A 114 -17.88 3.64 -15.01
N ASP A 115 -16.80 3.59 -15.79
CA ASP A 115 -15.45 3.90 -15.30
C ASP A 115 -15.34 5.38 -14.89
N GLU A 116 -16.00 6.25 -15.64
CA GLU A 116 -16.05 7.69 -15.35
C GLU A 116 -16.67 7.96 -13.96
N VAL A 117 -17.77 7.27 -13.65
CA VAL A 117 -18.42 7.37 -12.34
C VAL A 117 -17.46 6.92 -11.23
N ILE A 118 -16.74 5.80 -11.43
CA ILE A 118 -15.78 5.27 -10.48
C ILE A 118 -14.62 6.25 -10.27
N VAL A 119 -14.12 6.86 -11.32
CA VAL A 119 -13.03 7.85 -11.29
C VAL A 119 -13.46 9.06 -10.45
N MET A 120 -14.64 9.63 -10.71
CA MET A 120 -15.12 10.79 -9.95
C MET A 120 -15.38 10.44 -8.49
N GLN A 121 -16.03 9.33 -8.20
CA GLN A 121 -16.23 8.86 -6.82
C GLN A 121 -14.90 8.62 -6.08
N SER A 122 -13.88 8.12 -6.77
CA SER A 122 -12.56 7.93 -6.15
C SER A 122 -11.87 9.24 -5.80
N LEU A 123 -12.02 10.28 -6.66
CA LEU A 123 -11.56 11.64 -6.38
C LEU A 123 -12.31 12.26 -5.19
N ASP A 124 -13.62 12.08 -5.13
CA ASP A 124 -14.46 12.60 -4.04
C ASP A 124 -14.06 11.97 -2.69
N LYS A 125 -13.80 10.66 -2.66
CA LYS A 125 -13.36 9.94 -1.43
C LYS A 125 -12.08 10.52 -0.81
N VAL A 126 -11.18 11.05 -1.61
CA VAL A 126 -9.93 11.67 -1.13
C VAL A 126 -10.01 13.20 -1.03
N GLY A 127 -11.20 13.79 -1.21
CA GLY A 127 -11.41 15.24 -1.14
C GLY A 127 -10.87 16.03 -2.36
N MET A 128 -10.68 15.34 -3.51
CA MET A 128 -10.10 15.95 -4.72
C MET A 128 -11.11 16.17 -5.86
N GLY A 129 -12.41 15.91 -5.64
CA GLY A 129 -13.44 16.04 -6.66
C GLY A 129 -13.51 17.42 -7.32
N ALA A 130 -13.43 18.50 -6.54
CA ALA A 130 -13.42 19.88 -7.06
C ALA A 130 -12.20 20.20 -7.95
N TYR A 131 -11.14 19.40 -7.86
CA TYR A 131 -9.88 19.56 -8.61
C TYR A 131 -9.75 18.57 -9.77
N ALA A 132 -10.79 17.80 -10.10
CA ALA A 132 -10.75 16.74 -11.11
C ALA A 132 -10.13 17.17 -12.45
N PHE A 133 -10.43 18.37 -12.92
CA PHE A 133 -9.95 18.90 -14.20
C PHE A 133 -8.70 19.78 -14.09
N ARG A 134 -8.12 19.91 -12.88
CA ARG A 134 -6.87 20.63 -12.68
C ARG A 134 -5.69 19.71 -13.04
N THR A 135 -4.67 20.28 -13.68
CA THR A 135 -3.48 19.53 -14.10
C THR A 135 -2.54 19.26 -12.91
N MET A 136 -1.90 18.08 -12.92
CA MET A 136 -1.05 17.58 -11.84
C MET A 136 0.17 18.48 -11.54
N ASP A 137 0.68 19.18 -12.53
CA ASP A 137 1.80 20.13 -12.37
C ASP A 137 1.46 21.36 -11.54
N LYS A 138 0.16 21.67 -11.38
CA LYS A 138 -0.37 22.79 -10.56
C LYS A 138 -0.79 22.36 -9.16
N MET A 139 -0.53 21.12 -8.77
CA MET A 139 -0.92 20.57 -7.48
C MET A 139 0.26 20.58 -6.50
N SER A 140 -0.03 20.72 -5.22
CA SER A 140 0.94 20.47 -4.15
C SER A 140 1.30 18.98 -4.07
N ASP A 141 2.41 18.65 -3.41
CA ASP A 141 2.83 17.25 -3.25
C ASP A 141 1.78 16.43 -2.49
N GLY A 142 1.13 17.00 -1.46
CA GLY A 142 0.05 16.34 -0.72
C GLY A 142 -1.21 16.12 -1.56
N GLU A 143 -1.59 17.10 -2.42
CA GLU A 143 -2.69 16.93 -3.36
C GLU A 143 -2.37 15.85 -4.41
N CYS A 144 -1.14 15.83 -4.95
CA CYS A 144 -0.68 14.78 -5.85
C CYS A 144 -0.78 13.40 -5.19
N GLN A 145 -0.37 13.29 -3.93
CA GLN A 145 -0.46 12.03 -3.17
C GLN A 145 -1.91 11.56 -3.05
N ARG A 146 -2.85 12.47 -2.72
CA ARG A 146 -4.28 12.14 -2.68
C ARG A 146 -4.81 11.66 -4.04
N VAL A 147 -4.39 12.28 -5.15
CA VAL A 147 -4.75 11.84 -6.50
C VAL A 147 -4.20 10.44 -6.80
N MET A 148 -2.97 10.12 -6.38
CA MET A 148 -2.40 8.78 -6.55
C MET A 148 -3.16 7.73 -5.72
N ILE A 149 -3.64 8.09 -4.53
CA ILE A 149 -4.51 7.22 -3.74
C ILE A 149 -5.87 7.05 -4.44
N ALA A 150 -6.47 8.12 -4.97
CA ALA A 150 -7.70 8.02 -5.76
C ALA A 150 -7.53 7.09 -6.97
N ARG A 151 -6.37 7.11 -7.64
CA ARG A 151 -6.05 6.17 -8.73
C ARG A 151 -6.07 4.72 -8.24
N ALA A 152 -5.50 4.45 -7.07
CA ALA A 152 -5.52 3.12 -6.47
C ALA A 152 -6.95 2.69 -6.08
N LEU A 153 -7.77 3.62 -5.57
CA LEU A 153 -9.19 3.35 -5.27
C LEU A 153 -10.00 3.06 -6.53
N ALA A 154 -9.75 3.81 -7.62
CA ALA A 154 -10.41 3.60 -8.91
C ALA A 154 -10.10 2.22 -9.51
N GLN A 155 -9.00 1.58 -9.13
CA GLN A 155 -8.67 0.21 -9.52
C GLN A 155 -9.60 -0.84 -8.88
N GLN A 156 -10.34 -0.49 -7.81
CA GLN A 156 -11.33 -1.35 -7.14
C GLN A 156 -10.82 -2.72 -6.72
N THR A 157 -9.57 -2.80 -6.29
CA THR A 157 -8.95 -4.05 -5.85
C THR A 157 -9.32 -4.41 -4.40
N PRO A 158 -9.31 -5.71 -4.04
CA PRO A 158 -9.46 -6.14 -2.65
C PRO A 158 -8.23 -5.86 -1.77
N ILE A 159 -7.07 -5.61 -2.38
CA ILE A 159 -5.81 -5.35 -1.68
C ILE A 159 -5.26 -4.00 -2.12
N ILE A 160 -4.84 -3.17 -1.15
CA ILE A 160 -4.20 -1.88 -1.40
C ILE A 160 -2.90 -1.83 -0.61
N LEU A 161 -1.80 -1.64 -1.32
CA LEU A 161 -0.47 -1.47 -0.75
C LEU A 161 -0.03 -0.02 -0.96
N LEU A 162 0.48 0.62 0.10
CA LEU A 162 0.96 2.00 0.00
C LEU A 162 2.35 2.11 0.64
N ASP A 163 3.28 2.69 -0.11
CA ASP A 163 4.64 2.93 0.37
C ASP A 163 4.75 4.38 0.84
N GLU A 164 4.84 4.57 2.16
CA GLU A 164 4.92 5.87 2.85
C GLU A 164 3.85 6.89 2.42
N PRO A 165 2.55 6.57 2.45
CA PRO A 165 1.50 7.43 1.90
C PRO A 165 1.33 8.76 2.64
N THR A 166 1.88 8.90 3.85
CA THR A 166 1.77 10.09 4.69
C THR A 166 2.93 11.07 4.53
N SER A 167 4.01 10.71 3.80
CA SER A 167 5.29 11.44 3.78
C SER A 167 5.19 12.91 3.36
N PHE A 168 4.19 13.29 2.54
CA PHE A 168 4.02 14.65 2.00
C PHE A 168 2.82 15.39 2.58
N LEU A 169 2.19 14.83 3.61
CA LEU A 169 1.01 15.38 4.24
C LEU A 169 1.39 16.09 5.55
N ASP A 170 0.70 17.18 5.86
CA ASP A 170 0.71 17.76 7.20
C ASP A 170 -0.05 16.88 8.20
N MET A 171 0.11 17.14 9.48
CA MET A 171 -0.40 16.26 10.53
C MET A 171 -1.92 16.01 10.43
N PRO A 172 -2.82 17.01 10.26
CA PRO A 172 -4.25 16.72 10.11
C PRO A 172 -4.54 15.80 8.91
N ASN A 173 -3.93 16.09 7.76
CA ASN A 173 -4.15 15.32 6.54
C ASN A 173 -3.62 13.87 6.63
N ARG A 174 -2.60 13.60 7.47
CA ARG A 174 -2.12 12.23 7.74
C ARG A 174 -3.17 11.40 8.48
N TYR A 175 -3.75 11.98 9.52
CA TYR A 175 -4.82 11.31 10.29
C TYR A 175 -6.05 11.07 9.43
N ASP A 176 -6.48 12.07 8.65
CA ASP A 176 -7.62 11.94 7.73
C ASP A 176 -7.39 10.80 6.72
N LEU A 177 -6.17 10.70 6.17
CA LEU A 177 -5.83 9.59 5.27
C LEU A 177 -5.89 8.24 5.99
N CYS A 178 -5.31 8.13 7.20
CA CYS A 178 -5.32 6.88 7.94
C CYS A 178 -6.75 6.45 8.34
N HIS A 179 -7.61 7.39 8.70
CA HIS A 179 -9.03 7.12 8.93
C HIS A 179 -9.72 6.62 7.65
N LEU A 180 -9.47 7.26 6.49
CA LEU A 180 -9.99 6.78 5.22
C LEU A 180 -9.52 5.34 4.92
N LEU A 181 -8.25 5.02 5.16
CA LEU A 181 -7.71 3.67 4.96
C LEU A 181 -8.38 2.66 5.93
N ALA A 182 -8.61 3.04 7.18
CA ALA A 182 -9.32 2.21 8.14
C ALA A 182 -10.77 1.96 7.71
N ASP A 183 -11.48 3.00 7.27
CA ASP A 183 -12.86 2.85 6.76
C ASP A 183 -12.92 1.92 5.55
N LEU A 184 -12.00 2.05 4.62
CA LEU A 184 -11.90 1.16 3.45
C LEU A 184 -11.62 -0.29 3.86
N ALA A 185 -10.78 -0.51 4.86
CA ALA A 185 -10.51 -1.85 5.37
C ALA A 185 -11.77 -2.44 6.03
N HIS A 186 -12.37 -1.72 6.97
CA HIS A 186 -13.44 -2.25 7.81
C HIS A 186 -14.78 -2.31 7.07
N GLN A 187 -15.16 -1.27 6.31
CA GLN A 187 -16.46 -1.17 5.66
C GLN A 187 -16.49 -1.86 4.29
N GLU A 188 -15.39 -1.80 3.52
CA GLU A 188 -15.29 -2.42 2.21
C GLU A 188 -14.54 -3.77 2.23
N ASN A 189 -14.17 -4.28 3.42
CA ASN A 189 -13.45 -5.54 3.62
C ASN A 189 -12.15 -5.64 2.81
N LYS A 190 -11.40 -4.54 2.70
CA LYS A 190 -10.11 -4.52 1.99
C LYS A 190 -8.97 -4.94 2.89
N CYS A 191 -7.93 -5.56 2.30
CA CYS A 191 -6.64 -5.78 2.94
C CYS A 191 -5.75 -4.57 2.64
N ILE A 192 -5.42 -3.76 3.66
CA ILE A 192 -4.63 -2.56 3.48
C ILE A 192 -3.31 -2.71 4.24
N ILE A 193 -2.19 -2.55 3.52
CA ILE A 193 -0.85 -2.53 4.10
C ILE A 193 -0.17 -1.25 3.67
N PHE A 194 0.32 -0.47 4.62
CA PHE A 194 1.10 0.71 4.30
C PHE A 194 2.38 0.81 5.12
N SER A 195 3.48 1.19 4.47
CA SER A 195 4.71 1.47 5.19
C SER A 195 4.64 2.85 5.83
N THR A 196 5.20 2.97 7.04
CA THR A 196 5.28 4.26 7.74
C THR A 196 6.46 4.32 8.69
N HIS A 197 6.90 5.53 9.00
CA HIS A 197 7.85 5.84 10.06
C HIS A 197 7.16 6.42 11.30
N GLU A 198 5.85 6.64 11.24
CA GLU A 198 5.05 7.29 12.26
C GLU A 198 4.50 6.24 13.21
N LEU A 199 5.19 6.05 14.34
CA LEU A 199 4.85 5.02 15.32
C LEU A 199 3.52 5.29 16.02
N ASP A 200 3.17 6.55 16.25
CA ASP A 200 1.91 6.99 16.82
C ASP A 200 0.72 6.57 15.95
N ILE A 201 0.81 6.76 14.64
CA ILE A 201 -0.20 6.30 13.68
C ILE A 201 -0.30 4.78 13.68
N ALA A 202 0.85 4.08 13.60
CA ALA A 202 0.87 2.63 13.59
C ALA A 202 0.23 2.02 14.84
N GLN A 203 0.47 2.62 16.01
CA GLN A 203 -0.02 2.12 17.29
C GLN A 203 -1.48 2.48 17.57
N SER A 204 -1.96 3.64 17.09
CA SER A 204 -3.29 4.16 17.44
C SER A 204 -4.36 3.91 16.41
N LEU A 205 -4.01 3.76 15.12
CA LEU A 205 -4.97 3.72 14.01
C LEU A 205 -4.93 2.41 13.21
N CYS A 206 -3.95 1.52 13.46
CA CYS A 206 -3.87 0.26 12.72
C CYS A 206 -4.34 -0.93 13.56
N ASP A 207 -4.95 -1.91 12.89
CA ASP A 207 -5.38 -3.16 13.53
C ASP A 207 -4.17 -4.04 13.87
N THR A 208 -3.21 -4.11 12.94
CA THR A 208 -1.99 -4.91 13.10
C THR A 208 -0.74 -4.12 12.71
N ILE A 209 0.38 -4.55 13.24
CA ILE A 209 1.70 -4.00 12.95
C ILE A 209 2.62 -5.12 12.49
N ALA A 210 3.22 -4.95 11.32
CA ALA A 210 4.28 -5.80 10.79
C ALA A 210 5.62 -5.06 10.97
N LEU A 211 6.39 -5.47 11.97
CA LEU A 211 7.69 -4.87 12.31
C LEU A 211 8.81 -5.66 11.64
N ILE A 212 9.58 -5.02 10.78
CA ILE A 212 10.80 -5.59 10.19
C ILE A 212 11.99 -5.29 11.10
N ASP A 213 12.49 -6.32 11.78
CA ASP A 213 13.77 -6.36 12.49
C ASP A 213 14.70 -7.33 11.74
N SER A 214 15.26 -6.84 10.64
CA SER A 214 16.01 -7.66 9.67
C SER A 214 17.00 -8.62 10.34
N PRO A 215 16.98 -9.93 10.01
CA PRO A 215 16.22 -10.55 8.90
C PRO A 215 14.81 -11.04 9.26
N SER A 216 14.31 -10.74 10.45
CA SER A 216 13.02 -11.22 10.96
C SER A 216 11.89 -10.21 10.68
N LEU A 217 10.65 -10.72 10.64
CA LEU A 217 9.42 -9.95 10.61
C LEU A 217 8.51 -10.42 11.74
N HIS A 218 8.07 -9.49 12.58
CA HIS A 218 7.09 -9.74 13.65
C HIS A 218 5.77 -9.12 13.24
N HIS A 219 4.73 -9.92 13.09
CA HIS A 219 3.39 -9.45 12.72
C HIS A 219 2.41 -9.81 13.83
N LEU A 220 1.91 -8.80 14.51
CA LEU A 220 1.04 -8.90 15.70
C LEU A 220 -0.09 -7.88 15.60
N SER A 221 -1.13 -8.03 16.42
CA SER A 221 -2.08 -6.94 16.65
C SER A 221 -1.35 -5.70 17.19
N ALA A 222 -1.88 -4.51 16.97
CA ALA A 222 -1.24 -3.28 17.45
C ALA A 222 -1.03 -3.33 18.97
N GLN A 223 -2.00 -3.83 19.73
CA GLN A 223 -1.93 -3.96 21.18
C GLN A 223 -0.84 -4.95 21.65
N GLU A 224 -0.76 -6.13 20.99
CA GLU A 224 0.29 -7.11 21.29
C GLU A 224 1.67 -6.58 20.91
N MET A 225 1.81 -5.87 19.79
CA MET A 225 3.06 -5.28 19.36
C MET A 225 3.56 -4.24 20.40
N ILE A 226 2.69 -3.36 20.91
CA ILE A 226 3.01 -2.39 21.96
C ILE A 226 3.48 -3.11 23.21
N SER A 227 2.76 -4.15 23.68
CA SER A 227 3.10 -4.87 24.92
C SER A 227 4.35 -5.74 24.80
N SER A 228 4.74 -6.15 23.59
CA SER A 228 5.89 -7.02 23.34
C SER A 228 7.24 -6.36 23.58
N GLY A 229 7.33 -5.04 23.49
CA GLY A 229 8.58 -4.29 23.59
C GLY A 229 9.49 -4.40 22.36
N HIS A 230 9.00 -4.99 21.25
CA HIS A 230 9.78 -5.11 20.01
C HIS A 230 10.11 -3.75 19.39
N ILE A 231 9.16 -2.80 19.42
CA ILE A 231 9.33 -1.45 18.87
C ILE A 231 10.42 -0.71 19.64
N GLU A 232 10.36 -0.70 20.99
CA GLU A 232 11.32 -0.03 21.85
C GLU A 232 12.72 -0.61 21.66
N LYS A 233 12.82 -1.95 21.58
CA LYS A 233 14.08 -2.63 21.33
C LYS A 233 14.68 -2.24 19.98
N LEU A 234 13.87 -2.24 18.90
CA LEU A 234 14.36 -1.93 17.56
C LEU A 234 14.80 -0.48 17.45
N PHE A 235 13.99 0.47 17.93
CA PHE A 235 14.25 1.90 17.79
C PHE A 235 15.06 2.49 18.95
N ARG A 236 15.42 1.68 19.97
CA ARG A 236 16.14 2.09 21.19
C ARG A 236 15.43 3.23 21.93
N LEU A 237 14.10 3.17 21.98
CA LEU A 237 13.30 4.13 22.73
C LEU A 237 13.42 3.86 24.24
N PRO A 238 13.43 4.90 25.11
CA PRO A 238 13.30 4.68 26.55
C PRO A 238 11.94 4.07 26.86
N ARG A 239 11.92 3.17 27.84
CA ARG A 239 10.68 2.59 28.36
C ARG A 239 9.90 3.58 29.20
#